data_f0466bea0cf220191069a97394d15ed6
#
_entry.id   f0466bea0cf220191069a97394d15ed6
#
_cell.length_a   1.000
_cell.length_b   1.000
_cell.length_c   1.000
_cell.angle_alpha   90.00
_cell.angle_beta   90.00
_cell.angle_gamma   90.00
#
_symmetry.space_group_name_H-M   'P 1'
#
loop_
_entity.id
_entity.type
_entity.pdbx_description
1 polymer ?
#
loop_
_entity_poly.entity_id
_entity_poly.type
_entity_poly.pdbx_seq_one_letter_code
_entity_poly.pdbx_strand_id
1 'polypeptide(L)'
;MISDRYVSANMGHQAGKIDDLAERDRFLEWLEAFEYELLGIPRPDIQIFLYLDPEISRNLALKVEKPNMDKSKDIHENDAEHMRKASEAFRYVAEKYGWIQIACAEQGEMKSREQISSELYQKIASMLA
;
A
#
# COMPACT_ATOMS: atom_id res chain seq x y z
N MET A 1 -11.51 4.51 16.27
CA MET A 1 -11.24 3.10 15.88
C MET A 1 -10.11 3.09 14.87
N ILE A 2 -9.14 2.21 15.03
CA ILE A 2 -8.03 1.99 14.08
C ILE A 2 -8.26 0.64 13.41
N SER A 3 -8.15 0.60 12.08
CA SER A 3 -8.26 -0.63 11.30
C SER A 3 -6.96 -0.88 10.54
N ASP A 4 -6.42 -2.08 10.64
CA ASP A 4 -5.36 -2.57 9.77
C ASP A 4 -6.02 -3.19 8.53
N ARG A 5 -5.85 -2.54 7.39
CA ARG A 5 -6.56 -2.74 6.13
C ARG A 5 -8.07 -2.40 6.22
N TYR A 6 -8.58 -1.86 5.13
CA TYR A 6 -9.97 -1.47 4.97
C TYR A 6 -10.31 -1.46 3.47
N VAL A 7 -11.31 -0.70 3.02
CA VAL A 7 -11.64 -0.53 1.60
C VAL A 7 -10.41 -0.12 0.77
N SER A 8 -9.53 0.69 1.34
CA SER A 8 -8.25 1.11 0.74
C SER A 8 -7.35 -0.05 0.29
N ALA A 9 -7.32 -1.15 1.02
CA ALA A 9 -6.56 -2.34 0.61
C ALA A 9 -7.14 -2.96 -0.67
N ASN A 10 -8.46 -3.01 -0.78
CA ASN A 10 -9.15 -3.51 -1.97
C ASN A 10 -8.91 -2.57 -3.16
N MET A 11 -8.97 -1.26 -2.94
CA MET A 11 -8.67 -0.25 -3.97
C MET A 11 -7.28 -0.47 -4.59
N GLY A 12 -6.25 -0.56 -3.78
CA GLY A 12 -4.87 -0.75 -4.25
C GLY A 12 -4.64 -2.09 -4.95
N HIS A 13 -5.08 -3.19 -4.34
CA HIS A 13 -4.87 -4.52 -4.91
C HIS A 13 -5.62 -4.77 -6.22
N GLN A 14 -6.87 -4.31 -6.33
CA GLN A 14 -7.65 -4.49 -7.55
C GLN A 14 -7.22 -3.50 -8.63
N ALA A 15 -6.93 -2.25 -8.28
CA ALA A 15 -6.42 -1.26 -9.24
C ALA A 15 -5.10 -1.69 -9.89
N GLY A 16 -4.25 -2.43 -9.17
CA GLY A 16 -3.01 -2.99 -9.70
C GLY A 16 -3.17 -4.02 -10.83
N LYS A 17 -4.38 -4.54 -11.01
CA LYS A 17 -4.72 -5.48 -12.08
C LYS A 17 -5.21 -4.79 -13.36
N ILE A 18 -5.43 -3.49 -13.32
CA ILE A 18 -5.98 -2.69 -14.41
C ILE A 18 -4.86 -1.78 -14.92
N ASP A 19 -4.37 -2.05 -16.13
CA ASP A 19 -3.26 -1.30 -16.72
C ASP A 19 -3.72 0.04 -17.31
N ASP A 20 -4.92 0.11 -17.89
CA ASP A 20 -5.48 1.35 -18.43
C ASP A 20 -5.93 2.29 -17.31
N LEU A 21 -5.39 3.52 -17.32
CA LEU A 21 -5.66 4.50 -16.26
C LEU A 21 -7.12 4.96 -16.22
N ALA A 22 -7.77 5.11 -17.37
CA ALA A 22 -9.17 5.52 -17.43
C ALA A 22 -10.10 4.41 -16.90
N GLU A 23 -9.80 3.16 -17.20
CA GLU A 23 -10.53 2.01 -16.63
C GLU A 23 -10.29 1.88 -15.14
N ARG A 24 -9.05 2.09 -14.69
CA ARG A 24 -8.69 2.10 -13.27
C ARG A 24 -9.47 3.15 -12.50
N ASP A 25 -9.56 4.37 -13.02
CA ASP A 25 -10.31 5.44 -12.39
C ASP A 25 -11.81 5.13 -12.30
N ARG A 26 -12.40 4.61 -13.37
CA ARG A 26 -13.82 4.17 -13.36
C ARG A 26 -14.06 3.05 -12.35
N PHE A 27 -13.14 2.11 -12.25
CA PHE A 27 -13.22 1.04 -11.27
C PHE A 27 -13.15 1.58 -9.83
N LEU A 28 -12.25 2.50 -9.55
CA LEU A 28 -12.10 3.11 -8.23
C LEU A 28 -13.33 3.91 -7.82
N GLU A 29 -13.89 4.69 -8.72
CA GLU A 29 -15.14 5.43 -8.50
C GLU A 29 -16.31 4.48 -8.24
N TRP A 30 -16.43 3.42 -9.02
CA TRP A 30 -17.43 2.38 -8.80
C TRP A 30 -17.25 1.70 -7.43
N LEU A 31 -16.03 1.37 -7.05
CA LEU A 31 -15.73 0.71 -5.78
C LEU A 31 -16.09 1.59 -4.59
N GLU A 32 -15.75 2.89 -4.65
CA GLU A 32 -16.14 3.85 -3.61
C GLU A 32 -17.66 3.94 -3.46
N ALA A 33 -18.37 4.10 -4.56
CA ALA A 33 -19.84 4.16 -4.55
C ALA A 33 -20.44 2.86 -4.01
N PHE A 34 -19.92 1.71 -4.42
CA PHE A 34 -20.38 0.40 -3.96
C PHE A 34 -20.17 0.22 -2.44
N GLU A 35 -18.97 0.47 -1.94
CA GLU A 35 -18.63 0.22 -0.55
C GLU A 35 -19.23 1.27 0.40
N TYR A 36 -19.09 2.54 0.08
CA TYR A 36 -19.49 3.62 0.99
C TYR A 36 -20.95 4.03 0.85
N GLU A 37 -21.49 4.03 -0.36
CA GLU A 37 -22.85 4.51 -0.60
C GLU A 37 -23.87 3.36 -0.60
N LEU A 38 -23.59 2.29 -1.36
CA LEU A 38 -24.54 1.17 -1.47
C LEU A 38 -24.52 0.27 -0.23
N LEU A 39 -23.33 -0.15 0.23
CA LEU A 39 -23.19 -0.99 1.42
C LEU A 39 -23.21 -0.19 2.73
N GLY A 40 -23.05 1.13 2.65
CA GLY A 40 -23.09 2.02 3.82
C GLY A 40 -21.92 1.82 4.79
N ILE A 41 -20.77 1.34 4.30
CA ILE A 41 -19.57 1.21 5.11
C ILE A 41 -19.06 2.62 5.47
N PRO A 42 -18.74 2.92 6.73
CA PRO A 42 -18.25 4.24 7.13
C PRO A 42 -16.98 4.66 6.38
N ARG A 43 -16.95 5.89 5.89
CA ARG A 43 -15.72 6.46 5.32
C ARG A 43 -14.69 6.69 6.44
N PRO A 44 -13.42 6.33 6.21
CA PRO A 44 -12.38 6.63 7.19
C PRO A 44 -12.12 8.13 7.25
N ASP A 45 -11.89 8.66 8.45
CA ASP A 45 -11.51 10.06 8.66
C ASP A 45 -10.08 10.33 8.17
N ILE A 46 -9.20 9.36 8.37
CA ILE A 46 -7.79 9.41 7.98
C ILE A 46 -7.40 8.08 7.36
N GLN A 47 -6.75 8.14 6.21
CA GLN A 47 -6.12 6.97 5.58
C GLN A 47 -4.61 7.18 5.51
N ILE A 48 -3.87 6.16 5.90
CA ILE A 48 -2.40 6.17 5.96
C ILE A 48 -1.86 5.03 5.12
N PHE A 49 -0.91 5.36 4.26
CA PHE A 49 -0.17 4.41 3.46
C PHE A 49 1.29 4.39 3.89
N LEU A 50 1.72 3.27 4.43
CA LEU A 50 3.13 3.02 4.74
C LEU A 50 3.81 2.48 3.49
N TYR A 51 4.59 3.34 2.84
CA TYR A 51 5.27 3.01 1.60
C TYR A 51 6.66 2.42 1.86
N LEU A 52 6.92 1.26 1.27
CA LEU A 52 8.24 0.67 1.20
C LEU A 52 8.55 0.32 -0.25
N ASP A 53 9.74 0.71 -0.72
CA ASP A 53 10.20 0.36 -2.06
C ASP A 53 10.17 -1.16 -2.26
N PRO A 54 9.61 -1.66 -3.38
CA PRO A 54 9.49 -3.10 -3.65
C PRO A 54 10.84 -3.83 -3.63
N GLU A 55 11.93 -3.20 -4.06
CA GLU A 55 13.26 -3.83 -4.03
C GLU A 55 13.77 -4.00 -2.58
N ILE A 56 13.55 -2.98 -1.74
CA ILE A 56 13.92 -3.06 -0.31
C ILE A 56 13.08 -4.14 0.37
N SER A 57 11.77 -4.16 0.10
CA SER A 57 10.85 -5.16 0.63
C SER A 57 11.27 -6.58 0.24
N ARG A 58 11.62 -6.79 -1.03
CA ARG A 58 12.12 -8.07 -1.54
C ARG A 58 13.41 -8.50 -0.84
N ASN A 59 14.36 -7.58 -0.71
CA ASN A 59 15.64 -7.88 -0.05
C ASN A 59 15.46 -8.24 1.42
N LEU A 60 14.51 -7.63 2.11
CA LEU A 60 14.15 -7.98 3.49
C LEU A 60 13.53 -9.38 3.57
N ALA A 61 12.62 -9.69 2.66
CA ALA A 61 11.98 -11.01 2.59
C ALA A 61 13.01 -12.11 2.35
N LEU A 62 13.95 -11.90 1.42
CA LEU A 62 15.02 -12.86 1.12
C LEU A 62 15.97 -13.09 2.31
N LYS A 63 16.19 -12.10 3.17
CA LYS A 63 17.00 -12.25 4.40
C LYS A 63 16.29 -13.09 5.47
N VAL A 64 14.97 -13.13 5.45
CA VAL A 64 14.15 -13.88 6.44
C VAL A 64 13.87 -15.31 5.96
N GLU A 65 13.87 -15.57 4.65
CA GLU A 65 13.66 -16.92 4.10
C GLU A 65 14.85 -17.82 4.44
N LYS A 66 14.55 -18.96 5.07
CA LYS A 66 15.55 -19.99 5.40
C LYS A 66 16.13 -20.59 4.11
N PRO A 67 17.42 -20.98 4.08
CA PRO A 67 18.14 -21.39 2.86
C PRO A 67 17.72 -22.72 2.22
N ASN A 68 16.56 -23.26 2.52
CA ASN A 68 16.11 -24.60 2.10
C ASN A 68 14.80 -24.66 1.29
N MET A 69 14.41 -23.61 0.60
CA MET A 69 13.29 -23.67 -0.33
C MET A 69 13.79 -23.50 -1.77
N ASP A 70 13.80 -24.60 -2.49
CA ASP A 70 14.03 -24.67 -3.93
C ASP A 70 12.82 -24.05 -4.67
N LYS A 71 12.82 -22.71 -4.79
CA LYS A 71 11.82 -22.01 -5.58
C LYS A 71 12.37 -21.72 -6.95
N SER A 72 11.67 -22.16 -7.98
CA SER A 72 12.06 -21.91 -9.38
C SER A 72 12.14 -20.38 -9.66
N LYS A 73 13.10 -19.96 -10.48
CA LYS A 73 13.34 -18.56 -10.85
C LYS A 73 12.08 -17.85 -11.36
N ASP A 74 11.23 -18.56 -12.10
CA ASP A 74 10.01 -18.01 -12.69
C ASP A 74 8.98 -17.54 -11.66
N ILE A 75 8.88 -18.21 -10.51
CA ILE A 75 7.98 -17.82 -9.43
C ILE A 75 8.46 -16.50 -8.80
N HIS A 76 9.77 -16.34 -8.62
CA HIS A 76 10.35 -15.14 -8.04
C HIS A 76 10.24 -13.90 -8.93
N GLU A 77 10.34 -14.05 -10.26
CA GLU A 77 10.19 -12.94 -11.21
C GLU A 77 8.74 -12.47 -11.28
N ASN A 78 7.79 -13.39 -11.37
CA ASN A 78 6.35 -13.09 -11.37
C ASN A 78 5.90 -12.42 -10.07
N ASP A 79 6.40 -12.88 -8.92
CA ASP A 79 6.12 -12.27 -7.62
C ASP A 79 6.68 -10.85 -7.53
N ALA A 80 7.88 -10.61 -8.05
CA ALA A 80 8.51 -9.29 -8.04
C ALA A 80 7.74 -8.29 -8.91
N GLU A 81 7.28 -8.70 -10.09
CA GLU A 81 6.48 -7.83 -10.96
C GLU A 81 5.09 -7.55 -10.36
N HIS A 82 4.46 -8.55 -9.76
CA HIS A 82 3.20 -8.36 -9.07
C HIS A 82 3.33 -7.38 -7.90
N MET A 83 4.38 -7.50 -7.10
CA MET A 83 4.66 -6.57 -6.00
C MET A 83 4.92 -5.14 -6.51
N ARG A 84 5.65 -4.99 -7.61
CA ARG A 84 5.91 -3.68 -8.21
C ARG A 84 4.61 -3.03 -8.70
N LYS A 85 3.79 -3.76 -9.45
CA LYS A 85 2.48 -3.29 -9.95
C LYS A 85 1.54 -2.92 -8.80
N ALA A 86 1.49 -3.73 -7.76
CA ALA A 86 0.69 -3.43 -6.58
C ALA A 86 1.18 -2.16 -5.87
N SER A 87 2.49 -2.01 -5.69
CA SER A 87 3.08 -0.82 -5.07
C SER A 87 2.79 0.45 -5.86
N GLU A 88 2.94 0.41 -7.18
CA GLU A 88 2.60 1.53 -8.07
C GLU A 88 1.11 1.89 -7.99
N ALA A 89 0.24 0.89 -7.98
CA ALA A 89 -1.20 1.10 -7.86
C ALA A 89 -1.59 1.71 -6.51
N PHE A 90 -1.02 1.24 -5.41
CA PHE A 90 -1.24 1.84 -4.09
C PHE A 90 -0.78 3.30 -4.03
N ARG A 91 0.37 3.62 -4.61
CA ARG A 91 0.83 5.01 -4.71
C ARG A 91 -0.11 5.87 -5.54
N TYR A 92 -0.53 5.37 -6.69
CA TYR A 92 -1.50 6.05 -7.55
C TYR A 92 -2.80 6.37 -6.82
N VAL A 93 -3.36 5.37 -6.12
CA VAL A 93 -4.59 5.54 -5.33
C VAL A 93 -4.37 6.51 -4.17
N ALA A 94 -3.25 6.40 -3.46
CA ALA A 94 -2.90 7.28 -2.35
C ALA A 94 -2.78 8.75 -2.80
N GLU A 95 -2.19 9.01 -3.95
CA GLU A 95 -2.11 10.36 -4.55
C GLU A 95 -3.48 10.87 -4.99
N LYS A 96 -4.26 10.03 -5.69
CA LYS A 96 -5.59 10.38 -6.18
C LYS A 96 -6.55 10.76 -5.05
N TYR A 97 -6.52 10.01 -3.95
CA TYR A 97 -7.44 10.18 -2.81
C TYR A 97 -6.85 10.95 -1.63
N GLY A 98 -5.65 11.50 -1.78
CA GLY A 98 -5.03 12.33 -0.75
C GLY A 98 -4.70 11.59 0.55
N TRP A 99 -4.30 10.31 0.47
CA TRP A 99 -3.88 9.56 1.65
C TRP A 99 -2.57 10.09 2.21
N ILE A 100 -2.40 9.99 3.51
CA ILE A 100 -1.13 10.31 4.15
C ILE A 100 -0.12 9.22 3.79
N GLN A 101 0.96 9.61 3.13
CA GLN A 101 2.02 8.68 2.77
C GLN A 101 3.21 8.85 3.71
N ILE A 102 3.69 7.75 4.27
CA ILE A 102 4.88 7.70 5.10
C ILE A 102 5.89 6.76 4.45
N ALA A 103 7.04 7.30 4.05
CA ALA A 103 8.12 6.49 3.53
C ALA A 103 8.78 5.71 4.67
N CYS A 104 8.80 4.38 4.54
CA CYS A 104 9.41 3.49 5.53
C CYS A 104 10.90 3.24 5.30
N ALA A 105 11.47 3.80 4.24
CA ALA A 105 12.89 3.74 3.92
C ALA A 105 13.43 5.12 3.60
N GLU A 106 14.71 5.32 3.87
CA GLU A 106 15.48 6.52 3.56
C GLU A 106 16.86 6.12 3.07
N GLN A 107 17.32 6.72 1.97
CA GLN A 107 18.63 6.43 1.37
C GLN A 107 18.89 4.93 1.08
N GLY A 108 17.84 4.21 0.65
CA GLY A 108 17.92 2.79 0.32
C GLY A 108 17.88 1.83 1.53
N GLU A 109 17.76 2.36 2.74
CA GLU A 109 17.67 1.57 3.97
C GLU A 109 16.35 1.76 4.70
N MET A 110 15.86 0.68 5.32
CA MET A 110 14.63 0.73 6.10
C MET A 110 14.84 1.56 7.36
N LYS A 111 13.92 2.50 7.63
CA LYS A 111 13.86 3.24 8.90
C LYS A 111 13.58 2.31 10.07
N SER A 112 14.00 2.70 11.27
CA SER A 112 13.65 1.98 12.49
C SER A 112 12.15 2.07 12.77
N ARG A 113 11.63 1.13 13.55
CA ARG A 113 10.22 1.15 13.99
C ARG A 113 9.89 2.42 14.75
N GLU A 114 10.83 2.90 15.55
CA GLU A 114 10.71 4.12 16.35
C GLU A 114 10.61 5.36 15.46
N GLN A 115 11.41 5.45 14.41
CA GLN A 115 11.34 6.54 13.42
C GLN A 115 9.99 6.57 12.71
N ILE A 116 9.55 5.43 12.18
CA ILE A 116 8.26 5.31 11.49
C ILE A 116 7.10 5.65 12.44
N SER A 117 7.14 5.13 13.66
CA SER A 117 6.13 5.40 14.69
C SER A 117 6.06 6.87 15.07
N SER A 118 7.22 7.51 15.21
CA SER A 118 7.30 8.95 15.53
C SER A 118 6.71 9.82 14.41
N GLU A 119 7.07 9.55 13.16
CA GLU A 119 6.52 10.25 12.00
C GLU A 119 5.00 10.08 11.90
N LEU A 120 4.54 8.85 12.09
CA LEU A 120 3.12 8.51 12.08
C LEU A 120 2.36 9.28 13.17
N TYR A 121 2.87 9.26 14.39
CA TYR A 121 2.29 9.98 15.51
C TYR A 121 2.20 11.50 15.26
N GLN A 122 3.28 12.10 14.78
CA GLN A 122 3.31 13.54 14.47
C GLN A 122 2.28 13.92 13.41
N LYS A 123 2.16 13.10 12.35
CA LYS A 123 1.17 13.32 11.28
C LYS A 123 -0.25 13.26 11.82
N ILE A 124 -0.58 12.23 12.59
CA ILE A 124 -1.92 12.05 13.15
C ILE A 124 -2.22 13.16 14.18
N ALA A 125 -1.29 13.46 15.08
CA ALA A 125 -1.48 14.49 16.10
C ALA A 125 -1.74 15.87 15.50
N SER A 126 -1.04 16.21 14.41
CA SER A 126 -1.26 17.48 13.70
C SER A 126 -2.65 17.61 13.06
N MET A 127 -3.28 16.47 12.73
CA MET A 127 -4.62 16.45 12.12
C MET A 127 -5.75 16.44 13.16
N LEU A 128 -5.47 15.92 14.35
CA LEU A 128 -6.45 15.83 15.44
C LEU A 128 -6.43 17.05 16.37
N ALA A 129 -5.43 17.90 16.21
CA ALA A 129 -5.28 19.10 17.02
C ALA A 129 -6.30 20.20 16.66
#